data_0b9c51f577d85264d28d8009ca4b87b3
#
_entry.id   0b9c51f577d85264d28d8009ca4b87b3
#
_cell.length_a   1.000
_cell.length_b   1.000
_cell.length_c   1.000
_cell.angle_alpha   90.00
_cell.angle_beta   90.00
_cell.angle_gamma   90.00
#
_symmetry.space_group_name_H-M   'P 1'
#
loop_
_entity.id
_entity.type
_entity.pdbx_description
1 polymer ?
#
loop_
_entity_poly.entity_id
_entity_poly.type
_entity_poly.pdbx_seq_one_letter_code
_entity_poly.pdbx_strand_id
1 'polypeptide(L)'
;MAVDESMIGFDGRLSFKQYLPHKPTKWGIKVWEIADCSTGYCLDFDVYTGKAYEQASPNGIGYDVIRKLTEPYQNRGHHVYFDRFFSGLPIMEYLKDHDTYASGTIMTNRKGLPKALKKKKLAKGASAFYSKENSDVLVTTWKDKKQVNLITAGSL
;
A
#
# COMPACT_ATOMS: atom_id res chain seq x y z
N MET A 1 -11.38 4.28 2.01
CA MET A 1 -10.97 3.09 2.79
C MET A 1 -9.46 3.12 2.97
N ALA A 2 -8.92 2.49 4.02
CA ALA A 2 -7.47 2.35 4.21
C ALA A 2 -7.10 0.88 4.41
N VAL A 3 -5.94 0.48 3.88
CA VAL A 3 -5.37 -0.86 4.11
C VAL A 3 -4.05 -0.72 4.82
N ASP A 4 -3.90 -1.44 5.92
CA ASP A 4 -2.66 -1.48 6.70
C ASP A 4 -2.51 -2.83 7.42
N GLU A 5 -1.39 -2.99 8.14
CA GLU A 5 -1.12 -4.15 8.98
C GLU A 5 -1.47 -3.87 10.44
N SER A 6 -2.09 -4.85 11.09
CA SER A 6 -2.42 -4.83 12.51
C SER A 6 -1.83 -6.04 13.23
N MET A 7 -1.68 -5.92 14.56
CA MET A 7 -1.21 -7.00 15.42
C MET A 7 -2.23 -7.30 16.50
N ILE A 8 -2.77 -8.50 16.47
CA ILE A 8 -3.63 -9.03 17.52
C ILE A 8 -2.75 -9.74 18.54
N GLY A 9 -2.74 -9.23 19.79
CA GLY A 9 -1.95 -9.80 20.88
C GLY A 9 -2.31 -11.26 21.13
N PHE A 10 -1.28 -12.13 21.18
CA PHE A 10 -1.49 -13.56 21.41
C PHE A 10 -0.29 -14.17 22.14
N ASP A 11 -0.51 -14.69 23.33
CA ASP A 11 0.55 -15.28 24.17
C ASP A 11 0.72 -16.78 23.97
N GLY A 12 -0.23 -17.45 23.31
CA GLY A 12 -0.21 -18.87 23.03
C GLY A 12 0.89 -19.28 22.04
N ARG A 13 0.92 -20.58 21.73
CA ARG A 13 1.84 -21.19 20.75
C ARG A 13 1.12 -21.32 19.41
N LEU A 14 1.65 -20.61 18.39
CA LEU A 14 1.22 -20.71 16.99
C LEU A 14 2.45 -20.70 16.09
N SER A 15 2.45 -21.54 15.06
CA SER A 15 3.55 -21.64 14.09
C SER A 15 3.76 -20.36 13.27
N PHE A 16 2.71 -19.56 13.10
CA PHE A 16 2.73 -18.28 12.37
C PHE A 16 2.69 -17.04 13.26
N LYS A 17 2.91 -17.20 14.57
CA LYS A 17 3.08 -16.06 15.50
C LYS A 17 4.21 -15.16 15.04
N GLN A 18 3.98 -13.85 15.01
CA GLN A 18 4.93 -12.85 14.53
C GLN A 18 5.49 -12.00 15.65
N TYR A 19 6.72 -11.50 15.46
CA TYR A 19 7.34 -10.48 16.30
C TYR A 19 7.60 -9.23 15.47
N LEU A 20 6.93 -8.13 15.81
CA LEU A 20 7.08 -6.82 15.18
C LEU A 20 7.52 -5.78 16.22
N PRO A 21 8.83 -5.50 16.33
CA PRO A 21 9.39 -4.69 17.44
C PRO A 21 8.91 -3.25 17.46
N HIS A 22 8.44 -2.72 16.33
CA HIS A 22 7.99 -1.33 16.20
C HIS A 22 6.48 -1.14 16.43
N LYS A 23 5.72 -2.23 16.59
CA LYS A 23 4.29 -2.15 16.93
C LYS A 23 4.10 -2.11 18.46
N PRO A 24 3.06 -1.44 18.97
CA PRO A 24 2.72 -1.45 20.39
C PRO A 24 2.58 -2.87 20.95
N THR A 25 1.83 -3.72 20.23
CA THR A 25 1.75 -5.16 20.48
C THR A 25 2.82 -5.87 19.67
N LYS A 26 3.93 -6.24 20.33
CA LYS A 26 5.11 -6.80 19.65
C LYS A 26 4.96 -8.25 19.23
N TRP A 27 4.27 -9.06 20.03
CA TRP A 27 4.03 -10.47 19.78
C TRP A 27 2.56 -10.73 19.53
N GLY A 28 2.26 -11.47 18.48
CA GLY A 28 0.86 -11.80 18.18
C GLY A 28 0.65 -12.37 16.79
N ILE A 29 -0.59 -12.29 16.38
CA ILE A 29 -1.05 -12.68 15.05
C ILE A 29 -1.05 -11.40 14.19
N LYS A 30 -0.31 -11.44 13.09
CA LYS A 30 -0.31 -10.36 12.10
C LYS A 30 -1.52 -10.52 11.18
N VAL A 31 -2.25 -9.44 10.99
CA VAL A 31 -3.37 -9.36 10.06
C VAL A 31 -3.19 -8.20 9.11
N TRP A 32 -3.76 -8.32 7.93
CA TRP A 32 -3.94 -7.26 6.97
C TRP A 32 -5.39 -6.82 7.06
N GLU A 33 -5.66 -5.55 7.24
CA GLU A 33 -7.01 -5.02 7.45
C GLU A 33 -7.35 -3.98 6.41
N ILE A 34 -8.61 -3.97 5.99
CA ILE A 34 -9.22 -2.85 5.28
C ILE A 34 -10.26 -2.20 6.18
N ALA A 35 -10.16 -0.89 6.36
CA ALA A 35 -11.04 -0.14 7.25
C ALA A 35 -11.66 1.07 6.54
N ASP A 36 -12.83 1.49 7.02
CA ASP A 36 -13.43 2.75 6.66
C ASP A 36 -12.66 3.91 7.33
N CYS A 37 -12.18 4.86 6.52
CA CYS A 37 -11.38 6.00 7.00
C CYS A 37 -12.17 6.98 7.88
N SER A 38 -13.50 7.00 7.77
CA SER A 38 -14.33 7.96 8.51
C SER A 38 -14.66 7.48 9.91
N THR A 39 -14.84 6.19 10.08
CA THR A 39 -15.30 5.57 11.33
C THR A 39 -14.22 4.72 12.01
N GLY A 40 -13.21 4.27 11.25
CA GLY A 40 -12.23 3.29 11.70
C GLY A 40 -12.80 1.86 11.77
N TYR A 41 -14.01 1.63 11.24
CA TYR A 41 -14.62 0.30 11.24
C TYR A 41 -13.84 -0.64 10.33
N CYS A 42 -13.42 -1.79 10.86
CA CYS A 42 -12.79 -2.85 10.10
C CYS A 42 -13.84 -3.50 9.17
N LEU A 43 -13.65 -3.34 7.87
CA LEU A 43 -14.57 -3.88 6.85
C LEU A 43 -14.28 -5.35 6.56
N ASP A 44 -12.99 -5.71 6.52
CA ASP A 44 -12.50 -7.06 6.29
C ASP A 44 -11.05 -7.18 6.75
N PHE A 45 -10.57 -8.41 6.94
CA PHE A 45 -9.18 -8.67 7.28
C PHE A 45 -8.72 -10.03 6.75
N ASP A 46 -7.40 -10.18 6.61
CA ASP A 46 -6.76 -11.42 6.22
C ASP A 46 -5.61 -11.77 7.18
N VAL A 47 -5.55 -13.02 7.62
CA VAL A 47 -4.55 -13.47 8.60
C VAL A 47 -3.28 -13.89 7.89
N TYR A 48 -2.14 -13.31 8.29
CA TYR A 48 -0.83 -13.74 7.80
C TYR A 48 -0.43 -15.06 8.44
N THR A 49 -0.43 -16.15 7.67
CA THR A 49 -0.13 -17.51 8.13
C THR A 49 1.31 -17.97 7.88
N GLY A 50 2.22 -17.03 7.62
CA GLY A 50 3.64 -17.33 7.40
C GLY A 50 3.97 -17.71 5.95
N LYS A 51 4.94 -18.60 5.75
CA LYS A 51 5.48 -18.93 4.42
C LYS A 51 4.45 -19.46 3.42
N ALA A 52 3.39 -20.12 3.88
CA ALA A 52 2.31 -20.56 2.98
C ALA A 52 1.55 -19.38 2.37
N TYR A 53 1.46 -18.26 3.09
CA TYR A 53 0.91 -17.01 2.58
C TYR A 53 1.87 -16.30 1.60
N GLU A 54 3.17 -16.55 1.72
CA GLU A 54 4.22 -15.89 0.92
C GLU A 54 4.39 -16.47 -0.49
N GLN A 55 3.60 -17.45 -0.91
CA GLN A 55 3.51 -17.88 -2.32
C GLN A 55 2.81 -16.78 -3.15
N ALA A 56 3.44 -15.60 -3.12
CA ALA A 56 2.91 -14.42 -3.77
C ALA A 56 3.00 -14.55 -5.31
N SER A 57 2.09 -13.85 -5.96
CA SER A 57 2.18 -13.62 -7.41
C SER A 57 3.49 -12.89 -7.78
N PRO A 58 3.85 -12.83 -9.07
CA PRO A 58 5.02 -12.08 -9.54
C PRO A 58 5.05 -10.60 -9.12
N ASN A 59 3.90 -10.04 -8.72
CA ASN A 59 3.77 -8.66 -8.25
C ASN A 59 4.04 -8.51 -6.74
N GLY A 60 4.15 -9.61 -6.01
CA GLY A 60 4.49 -9.67 -4.59
C GLY A 60 3.29 -9.60 -3.65
N ILE A 61 3.57 -9.95 -2.38
CA ILE A 61 2.54 -10.09 -1.33
C ILE A 61 1.71 -8.81 -1.11
N GLY A 62 2.33 -7.63 -1.17
CA GLY A 62 1.59 -6.36 -0.99
C GLY A 62 0.53 -6.14 -2.08
N TYR A 63 0.82 -6.51 -3.31
CA TYR A 63 -0.14 -6.49 -4.42
C TYR A 63 -1.30 -7.45 -4.15
N ASP A 64 -1.00 -8.70 -3.75
CA ASP A 64 -2.02 -9.73 -3.55
C ASP A 64 -2.96 -9.40 -2.39
N VAL A 65 -2.41 -8.82 -1.31
CA VAL A 65 -3.20 -8.36 -0.15
C VAL A 65 -4.19 -7.27 -0.57
N ILE A 66 -3.72 -6.22 -1.25
CA ILE A 66 -4.61 -5.14 -1.70
C ILE A 66 -5.69 -5.68 -2.63
N ARG A 67 -5.30 -6.47 -3.62
CA ARG A 67 -6.25 -7.08 -4.56
C ARG A 67 -7.34 -7.86 -3.83
N LYS A 68 -6.96 -8.74 -2.90
CA LYS A 68 -7.88 -9.58 -2.13
C LYS A 68 -8.84 -8.76 -1.26
N LEU A 69 -8.30 -7.83 -0.46
CA LEU A 69 -9.11 -7.05 0.48
C LEU A 69 -10.00 -6.03 -0.20
N THR A 70 -9.63 -5.55 -1.39
CA THR A 70 -10.44 -4.56 -2.12
C THR A 70 -11.48 -5.19 -3.04
N GLU A 71 -11.35 -6.47 -3.39
CA GLU A 71 -12.21 -7.15 -4.37
C GLU A 71 -13.72 -6.95 -4.11
N PRO A 72 -14.24 -7.06 -2.87
CA PRO A 72 -15.68 -6.85 -2.60
C PRO A 72 -16.16 -5.41 -2.81
N TYR A 73 -15.23 -4.45 -2.87
CA TYR A 73 -15.51 -3.01 -2.90
C TYR A 73 -15.18 -2.34 -4.23
N GLN A 74 -14.68 -3.11 -5.21
CA GLN A 74 -14.31 -2.62 -6.53
C GLN A 74 -15.53 -2.22 -7.37
N ASN A 75 -15.31 -1.45 -8.45
CA ASN A 75 -16.33 -0.97 -9.39
C ASN A 75 -17.43 -0.11 -8.75
N ARG A 76 -17.08 0.64 -7.70
CA ARG A 76 -17.99 1.52 -6.95
C ARG A 76 -17.42 2.92 -6.74
N GLY A 77 -16.35 3.27 -7.43
CA GLY A 77 -15.70 4.58 -7.31
C GLY A 77 -15.06 4.86 -5.94
N HIS A 78 -14.74 3.82 -5.17
CA HIS A 78 -14.10 4.00 -3.87
C HIS A 78 -12.65 4.45 -4.02
N HIS A 79 -12.14 5.17 -3.00
CA HIS A 79 -10.72 5.51 -2.89
C HIS A 79 -10.07 4.72 -1.76
N VAL A 80 -8.94 4.06 -2.05
CA VAL A 80 -8.19 3.24 -1.11
C VAL A 80 -6.84 3.87 -0.83
N TYR A 81 -6.47 3.96 0.45
CA TYR A 81 -5.21 4.49 0.93
C TYR A 81 -4.36 3.37 1.53
N PHE A 82 -3.08 3.36 1.21
CA PHE A 82 -2.15 2.38 1.80
C PHE A 82 -0.71 2.91 1.84
N ASP A 83 0.13 2.26 2.63
CA ASP A 83 1.51 2.65 2.81
C ASP A 83 2.43 2.14 1.69
N ARG A 84 3.71 2.50 1.76
CA ARG A 84 4.76 2.13 0.79
C ARG A 84 5.01 0.63 0.67
N PHE A 85 4.57 -0.19 1.65
CA PHE A 85 4.71 -1.64 1.57
C PHE A 85 3.85 -2.21 0.46
N PHE A 86 2.63 -1.73 0.33
CA PHE A 86 1.65 -2.17 -0.66
C PHE A 86 1.79 -1.45 -2.00
N SER A 87 2.31 -0.20 -1.99
CA SER A 87 2.34 0.66 -3.17
C SER A 87 3.26 0.15 -4.26
N GLY A 88 2.75 0.16 -5.49
CA GLY A 88 3.48 -0.18 -6.70
C GLY A 88 2.66 0.13 -7.93
N LEU A 89 3.31 0.32 -9.08
CA LEU A 89 2.61 0.64 -10.33
C LEU A 89 1.56 -0.42 -10.70
N PRO A 90 1.83 -1.75 -10.61
CA PRO A 90 0.84 -2.77 -11.00
C PRO A 90 -0.46 -2.70 -10.20
N ILE A 91 -0.40 -2.44 -8.88
CA ILE A 91 -1.61 -2.38 -8.07
C ILE A 91 -2.42 -1.12 -8.35
N MET A 92 -1.75 0.01 -8.64
CA MET A 92 -2.43 1.25 -9.02
C MET A 92 -3.19 1.09 -10.34
N GLU A 93 -2.55 0.49 -11.35
CA GLU A 93 -3.17 0.20 -12.64
C GLU A 93 -4.33 -0.79 -12.47
N TYR A 94 -4.13 -1.87 -11.70
CA TYR A 94 -5.18 -2.86 -11.43
C TYR A 94 -6.43 -2.23 -10.78
N LEU A 95 -6.26 -1.44 -9.73
CA LEU A 95 -7.39 -0.83 -9.03
C LEU A 95 -8.15 0.15 -9.91
N LYS A 96 -7.42 0.94 -10.70
CA LYS A 96 -8.02 1.85 -11.67
C LYS A 96 -8.87 1.13 -12.72
N ASP A 97 -8.36 0.01 -13.27
CA ASP A 97 -9.08 -0.81 -14.23
C ASP A 97 -10.38 -1.42 -13.65
N HIS A 98 -10.51 -1.40 -12.31
CA HIS A 98 -11.69 -1.84 -11.57
C HIS A 98 -12.44 -0.69 -10.91
N ASP A 99 -12.43 0.50 -11.53
CA ASP A 99 -13.12 1.71 -11.05
C ASP A 99 -12.91 1.95 -9.53
N THR A 100 -11.67 1.78 -9.10
CA THR A 100 -11.24 1.95 -7.71
C THR A 100 -10.00 2.83 -7.69
N TYR A 101 -10.11 3.99 -7.08
CA TYR A 101 -9.02 4.94 -6.97
C TYR A 101 -8.08 4.56 -5.84
N ALA A 102 -6.82 4.97 -5.94
CA ALA A 102 -5.85 4.63 -4.90
C ALA A 102 -4.80 5.74 -4.70
N SER A 103 -4.38 5.90 -3.46
CA SER A 103 -3.24 6.76 -3.12
C SER A 103 -2.39 6.12 -2.03
N GLY A 104 -1.08 6.30 -2.13
CA GLY A 104 -0.18 5.80 -1.10
C GLY A 104 1.22 6.39 -1.20
N THR A 105 2.00 6.22 -0.16
CA THR A 105 3.44 6.50 -0.22
C THR A 105 4.14 5.41 -1.03
N ILE A 106 5.24 5.74 -1.74
CA ILE A 106 5.94 4.78 -2.58
C ILE A 106 7.45 4.83 -2.40
N MET A 107 8.08 3.66 -2.42
CA MET A 107 9.53 3.55 -2.43
C MET A 107 10.06 3.77 -3.85
N THR A 108 11.14 4.54 -3.97
CA THR A 108 11.75 4.89 -5.27
C THR A 108 12.35 3.70 -6.03
N ASN A 109 12.56 2.57 -5.36
CA ASN A 109 13.09 1.35 -5.95
C ASN A 109 12.02 0.43 -6.56
N ARG A 110 10.74 0.80 -6.48
CA ARG A 110 9.67 0.01 -7.09
C ARG A 110 9.83 -0.05 -8.61
N LYS A 111 9.50 -1.23 -9.16
CA LYS A 111 9.59 -1.50 -10.61
C LYS A 111 8.64 -0.57 -11.40
N GLY A 112 9.08 -0.14 -12.56
CA GLY A 112 8.27 0.70 -13.48
C GLY A 112 8.31 2.19 -13.20
N LEU A 113 8.89 2.65 -12.07
CA LEU A 113 9.00 4.07 -11.76
C LEU A 113 10.09 4.78 -12.58
N PRO A 114 9.92 6.09 -12.89
CA PRO A 114 10.90 6.86 -13.62
C PRO A 114 12.25 6.88 -12.92
N LYS A 115 13.34 6.63 -13.66
CA LYS A 115 14.71 6.69 -13.12
C LYS A 115 15.05 8.07 -12.54
N ALA A 116 14.44 9.12 -13.08
CA ALA A 116 14.59 10.49 -12.59
C ALA A 116 14.15 10.66 -11.15
N LEU A 117 13.14 9.90 -10.67
CA LEU A 117 12.66 9.93 -9.29
C LEU A 117 13.78 9.64 -8.27
N LYS A 118 14.71 8.72 -8.60
CA LYS A 118 15.85 8.37 -7.74
C LYS A 118 16.96 9.41 -7.77
N LYS A 119 17.14 10.10 -8.90
CA LYS A 119 18.30 10.96 -9.14
C LYS A 119 18.07 12.42 -8.79
N LYS A 120 16.81 12.88 -8.83
CA LYS A 120 16.48 14.29 -8.66
C LYS A 120 16.51 14.67 -7.17
N LYS A 121 17.50 15.46 -6.78
CA LYS A 121 17.56 16.11 -5.47
C LYS A 121 16.73 17.40 -5.56
N LEU A 122 15.67 17.47 -4.74
CA LEU A 122 14.84 18.66 -4.65
C LEU A 122 15.36 19.58 -3.53
N ALA A 123 15.22 20.89 -3.72
CA ALA A 123 15.38 21.86 -2.64
C ALA A 123 14.22 21.70 -1.62
N LYS A 124 14.42 22.14 -0.38
CA LYS A 124 13.36 22.12 0.65
C LYS A 124 12.16 22.95 0.16
N GLY A 125 10.97 22.39 0.30
CA GLY A 125 9.70 22.97 -0.15
C GLY A 125 9.38 22.72 -1.64
N ALA A 126 10.34 22.24 -2.44
CA ALA A 126 10.10 21.94 -3.84
C ALA A 126 9.39 20.61 -4.05
N SER A 127 8.60 20.52 -5.12
CA SER A 127 7.94 19.31 -5.59
C SER A 127 8.26 19.01 -7.05
N ALA A 128 8.04 17.77 -7.46
CA ALA A 128 8.09 17.34 -8.85
C ALA A 128 7.04 16.25 -9.08
N PHE A 129 6.53 16.22 -10.31
CA PHE A 129 5.46 15.32 -10.73
C PHE A 129 5.95 14.48 -11.90
N TYR A 130 5.54 13.23 -11.92
CA TYR A 130 5.85 12.26 -12.98
C TYR A 130 4.57 11.50 -13.31
N SER A 131 4.16 11.53 -14.55
CA SER A 131 3.09 10.71 -15.10
C SER A 131 3.68 9.66 -16.04
N LYS A 132 3.01 8.53 -16.15
CA LYS A 132 3.28 7.55 -17.20
C LYS A 132 2.42 7.92 -18.41
N GLU A 133 3.01 7.91 -19.60
CA GLU A 133 2.27 8.13 -20.83
C GLU A 133 1.12 7.12 -20.96
N ASN A 134 -0.06 7.60 -21.33
CA ASN A 134 -1.31 6.82 -21.41
C ASN A 134 -1.73 6.11 -20.10
N SER A 135 -1.36 6.69 -18.95
CA SER A 135 -1.78 6.17 -17.64
C SER A 135 -2.17 7.34 -16.75
N ASP A 136 -3.29 7.21 -16.04
CA ASP A 136 -3.74 8.18 -15.03
C ASP A 136 -3.04 7.94 -13.66
N VAL A 137 -1.89 7.30 -13.69
CA VAL A 137 -1.06 7.14 -12.50
C VAL A 137 -0.06 8.29 -12.42
N LEU A 138 -0.15 9.03 -11.33
CA LEU A 138 0.71 10.16 -11.00
C LEU A 138 1.63 9.80 -9.85
N VAL A 139 2.91 10.09 -10.00
CA VAL A 139 3.88 10.05 -8.90
C VAL A 139 4.30 11.47 -8.56
N THR A 140 4.04 11.86 -7.31
CA THR A 140 4.44 13.16 -6.77
C THR A 140 5.59 12.97 -5.80
N THR A 141 6.63 13.75 -5.93
CA THR A 141 7.71 13.84 -4.94
C THR A 141 7.76 15.24 -4.36
N TRP A 142 7.89 15.31 -3.04
CA TRP A 142 7.99 16.55 -2.30
C TRP A 142 9.13 16.49 -1.29
N LYS A 143 9.84 17.59 -1.09
CA LYS A 143 10.97 17.68 -0.17
C LYS A 143 10.64 18.60 1.00
N ASP A 144 10.52 18.01 2.18
CA ASP A 144 10.58 18.71 3.47
C ASP A 144 11.94 18.42 4.13
N LYS A 145 11.99 17.93 5.34
CA LYS A 145 13.23 17.42 5.98
C LYS A 145 13.76 16.20 5.22
N LYS A 146 12.85 15.29 4.84
CA LYS A 146 13.12 14.13 3.96
C LYS A 146 12.27 14.24 2.70
N GLN A 147 12.69 13.54 1.65
CA GLN A 147 11.89 13.43 0.44
C GLN A 147 10.77 12.41 0.67
N VAL A 148 9.55 12.82 0.39
CA VAL A 148 8.34 11.99 0.41
C VAL A 148 7.89 11.75 -1.01
N ASN A 149 7.56 10.51 -1.34
CA ASN A 149 7.05 10.15 -2.65
C ASN A 149 5.66 9.55 -2.48
N LEU A 150 4.73 10.05 -3.25
CA LEU A 150 3.34 9.61 -3.31
C LEU A 150 3.06 9.04 -4.69
N ILE A 151 2.20 8.06 -4.77
CA ILE A 151 1.63 7.55 -6.01
C ILE A 151 0.12 7.59 -5.90
N THR A 152 -0.53 8.03 -6.97
CA THR A 152 -2.00 8.15 -7.03
C THR A 152 -2.48 7.62 -8.37
N ALA A 153 -3.58 6.87 -8.36
CA ALA A 153 -4.29 6.41 -9.54
C ALA A 153 -5.74 6.92 -9.48
N GLY A 154 -6.21 7.50 -10.59
CA GLY A 154 -7.54 8.09 -10.73
C GLY A 154 -7.52 9.62 -10.77
N SER A 155 -8.68 10.22 -11.09
CA SER A 155 -8.84 11.68 -11.07
C SER A 155 -8.76 12.21 -9.64
N LEU A 156 -7.96 13.25 -9.48
CA LEU A 156 -7.99 14.12 -8.30
C LEU A 156 -9.24 14.98 -8.33
#